data_6cfe805ec5fba9b66a488fc9742bcd0d
#
_entry.id   6cfe805ec5fba9b66a488fc9742bcd0d
#
_cell.length_a   1.000
_cell.length_b   1.000
_cell.length_c   1.000
_cell.angle_alpha   90.00
_cell.angle_beta   90.00
_cell.angle_gamma   90.00
#
_symmetry.space_group_name_H-M   'P 1'
#
loop_
_entity.id
_entity.type
_entity.pdbx_description
1 polymer ?
#
loop_
_entity_poly.entity_id
_entity_poly.type
_entity_poly.pdbx_seq_one_letter_code
_entity_poly.pdbx_strand_id
1 'polypeptide(L)'
;MNEASRWRHALAQQLAPHYSANPKVMAVSLGGSVSLGCADRFSDIDLMVFWTAPPTEKERREIIKRARGRRGPRLPSKAEEGYWLEQFEVAGVVIDVRHVTVETTERIPVDVLERADPSLAKQQHLAALLSALPLSNPSVLTHWQHQAATYPYELSVAMIREHLLFHPAWEQEMLAERSDLLVLYESFCTVEQHILLVLMGLNRLYYSGFRWIDRLMGQMHIIPPNLAPRFKQVFGIASIDPLAGVYQLHELVQETFVLVETHVAAVDTRQARAWFQERRKHWEYVPDRLL
;
A
#
# COMPACT_ATOMS: atom_id res chain seq x y z
N MET A 1 -15.62 -16.48 0.80
CA MET A 1 -15.98 -15.42 1.79
C MET A 1 -16.31 -16.09 3.11
N ASN A 2 -15.60 -15.71 4.20
CA ASN A 2 -15.85 -16.23 5.53
C ASN A 2 -17.13 -15.62 6.17
N GLU A 3 -17.54 -16.09 7.35
CA GLU A 3 -18.77 -15.64 8.01
C GLU A 3 -18.72 -14.14 8.37
N ALA A 4 -17.58 -13.68 8.89
CA ALA A 4 -17.38 -12.27 9.24
C ALA A 4 -17.52 -11.34 8.04
N SER A 5 -17.11 -11.77 6.85
CA SER A 5 -17.28 -11.03 5.61
C SER A 5 -18.72 -11.10 5.09
N ARG A 6 -19.41 -12.25 5.22
CA ARG A 6 -20.78 -12.40 4.72
C ARG A 6 -21.77 -11.43 5.36
N TRP A 7 -21.80 -11.36 6.69
CA TRP A 7 -22.75 -10.46 7.36
C TRP A 7 -22.41 -8.98 7.16
N ARG A 8 -21.10 -8.62 7.08
CA ARG A 8 -20.67 -7.24 6.77
C ARG A 8 -21.04 -6.86 5.34
N HIS A 9 -20.90 -7.78 4.39
CA HIS A 9 -21.38 -7.56 3.03
C HIS A 9 -22.90 -7.32 2.99
N ALA A 10 -23.68 -8.13 3.72
CA ALA A 10 -25.12 -7.94 3.79
C ALA A 10 -25.50 -6.57 4.39
N LEU A 11 -24.77 -6.09 5.41
CA LEU A 11 -24.96 -4.74 5.96
C LEU A 11 -24.58 -3.67 4.93
N ALA A 12 -23.47 -3.83 4.22
CA ALA A 12 -23.06 -2.91 3.15
C ALA A 12 -24.13 -2.81 2.04
N GLN A 13 -24.76 -3.93 1.67
CA GLN A 13 -25.87 -3.95 0.71
C GLN A 13 -27.09 -3.17 1.21
N GLN A 14 -27.37 -3.18 2.51
CA GLN A 14 -28.44 -2.37 3.11
C GLN A 14 -28.09 -0.87 3.16
N LEU A 15 -26.82 -0.52 3.28
CA LEU A 15 -26.35 0.87 3.32
C LEU A 15 -26.29 1.53 1.93
N ALA A 16 -25.92 0.77 0.90
CA ALA A 16 -25.72 1.29 -0.45
C ALA A 16 -26.90 2.10 -1.01
N PRO A 17 -28.19 1.72 -0.83
CA PRO A 17 -29.34 2.51 -1.30
C PRO A 17 -29.40 3.93 -0.74
N HIS A 18 -28.90 4.18 0.47
CA HIS A 18 -28.87 5.52 1.06
C HIS A 18 -27.96 6.47 0.29
N TYR A 19 -26.88 5.94 -0.33
CA TYR A 19 -26.00 6.67 -1.23
C TYR A 19 -26.59 6.80 -2.63
N SER A 20 -27.03 5.68 -3.22
CA SER A 20 -27.54 5.63 -4.59
C SER A 20 -28.83 6.45 -4.80
N ALA A 21 -29.56 6.80 -3.72
CA ALA A 21 -30.69 7.71 -3.78
C ALA A 21 -30.30 9.16 -4.11
N ASN A 22 -29.00 9.53 -4.00
CA ASN A 22 -28.53 10.85 -4.42
C ASN A 22 -28.19 10.81 -5.92
N PRO A 23 -28.79 11.67 -6.76
CA PRO A 23 -28.58 11.66 -8.22
C PRO A 23 -27.15 11.97 -8.64
N LYS A 24 -26.32 12.53 -7.76
CA LYS A 24 -24.89 12.75 -8.00
C LYS A 24 -24.03 11.50 -7.76
N VAL A 25 -24.58 10.43 -7.17
CA VAL A 25 -23.85 9.18 -6.93
C VAL A 25 -23.97 8.29 -8.15
N MET A 26 -22.86 8.05 -8.84
CA MET A 26 -22.80 7.20 -10.01
C MET A 26 -22.76 5.71 -9.64
N ALA A 27 -21.94 5.36 -8.63
CA ALA A 27 -21.77 3.98 -8.17
C ALA A 27 -21.38 3.92 -6.69
N VAL A 28 -21.61 2.76 -6.08
CA VAL A 28 -21.15 2.42 -4.73
C VAL A 28 -20.51 1.04 -4.79
N SER A 29 -19.36 0.88 -4.16
CA SER A 29 -18.67 -0.41 -4.06
C SER A 29 -18.21 -0.70 -2.63
N LEU A 30 -18.01 -1.99 -2.34
CA LEU A 30 -17.47 -2.51 -1.10
C LEU A 30 -16.01 -2.91 -1.32
N GLY A 31 -15.12 -2.42 -0.47
CA GLY A 31 -13.69 -2.70 -0.51
C GLY A 31 -13.18 -3.45 0.71
N GLY A 32 -11.88 -3.34 0.93
CA GLY A 32 -11.19 -3.79 2.12
C GLY A 32 -11.25 -5.30 2.40
N SER A 33 -11.12 -5.66 3.67
CA SER A 33 -11.10 -7.05 4.12
C SER A 33 -12.39 -7.81 3.80
N VAL A 34 -13.51 -7.10 3.72
CA VAL A 34 -14.82 -7.70 3.42
C VAL A 34 -14.89 -8.14 1.97
N SER A 35 -14.48 -7.29 1.01
CA SER A 35 -14.46 -7.66 -0.41
C SER A 35 -13.48 -8.79 -0.70
N LEU A 36 -12.36 -8.83 0.01
CA LEU A 36 -11.37 -9.89 -0.06
C LEU A 36 -11.81 -11.20 0.62
N GLY A 37 -12.95 -11.21 1.33
CA GLY A 37 -13.48 -12.38 2.01
C GLY A 37 -12.70 -12.83 3.25
N CYS A 38 -11.84 -11.95 3.82
CA CYS A 38 -10.94 -12.23 4.94
C CYS A 38 -11.19 -11.34 6.18
N ALA A 39 -12.36 -10.72 6.29
CA ALA A 39 -12.71 -9.92 7.46
C ALA A 39 -12.64 -10.75 8.76
N ASP A 40 -12.29 -10.09 9.84
CA ASP A 40 -12.19 -10.64 11.18
C ASP A 40 -12.96 -9.78 12.22
N ARG A 41 -12.74 -10.03 13.51
CA ARG A 41 -13.41 -9.30 14.59
C ARG A 41 -13.03 -7.81 14.67
N PHE A 42 -11.91 -7.42 14.09
CA PHE A 42 -11.40 -6.04 14.09
C PHE A 42 -11.75 -5.28 12.80
N SER A 43 -12.34 -5.99 11.83
CA SER A 43 -12.63 -5.42 10.51
C SER A 43 -13.82 -4.48 10.55
N ASP A 44 -13.67 -3.34 9.95
CA ASP A 44 -14.70 -2.37 9.57
C ASP A 44 -15.37 -2.75 8.23
N ILE A 45 -16.21 -1.85 7.71
CA ILE A 45 -16.79 -1.95 6.36
C ILE A 45 -16.27 -0.77 5.55
N ASP A 46 -15.48 -1.04 4.52
CA ASP A 46 -14.95 -0.04 3.61
C ASP A 46 -15.91 0.19 2.43
N LEU A 47 -16.51 1.37 2.33
CA LEU A 47 -17.32 1.77 1.18
C LEU A 47 -16.55 2.77 0.31
N MET A 48 -16.65 2.62 -1.00
CA MET A 48 -16.22 3.63 -1.97
C MET A 48 -17.44 4.15 -2.71
N VAL A 49 -17.65 5.48 -2.66
CA VAL A 49 -18.80 6.16 -3.26
C VAL A 49 -18.29 7.11 -4.33
N PHE A 50 -18.74 6.88 -5.56
CA PHE A 50 -18.28 7.61 -6.76
C PHE A 50 -19.29 8.69 -7.13
N TRP A 51 -18.82 9.95 -7.15
CA TRP A 51 -19.67 11.13 -7.32
C TRP A 51 -19.42 11.80 -8.68
N THR A 52 -20.47 12.15 -9.39
CA THR A 52 -20.39 12.93 -10.64
C THR A 52 -20.03 14.41 -10.40
N ALA A 53 -20.24 14.90 -9.17
CA ALA A 53 -19.82 16.23 -8.73
C ALA A 53 -19.47 16.17 -7.23
N PRO A 54 -18.58 17.05 -6.73
CA PRO A 54 -18.16 17.07 -5.33
C PRO A 54 -19.34 17.02 -4.35
N PRO A 55 -19.35 16.08 -3.37
CA PRO A 55 -20.40 16.03 -2.36
C PRO A 55 -20.25 17.17 -1.37
N THR A 56 -21.34 17.81 -1.02
CA THR A 56 -21.38 18.77 0.08
C THR A 56 -21.37 18.03 1.43
N GLU A 57 -20.92 18.69 2.49
CA GLU A 57 -21.00 18.12 3.84
C GLU A 57 -22.46 17.81 4.25
N LYS A 58 -23.41 18.64 3.81
CA LYS A 58 -24.83 18.42 4.06
C LYS A 58 -25.33 17.11 3.43
N GLU A 59 -24.95 16.84 2.16
CA GLU A 59 -25.33 15.60 1.47
C GLU A 59 -24.79 14.37 2.21
N ARG A 60 -23.51 14.38 2.60
CA ARG A 60 -22.90 13.27 3.34
C ARG A 60 -23.57 13.05 4.71
N ARG A 61 -23.81 14.13 5.46
CA ARG A 61 -24.51 14.05 6.76
C ARG A 61 -25.91 13.47 6.65
N GLU A 62 -26.66 13.86 5.61
CA GLU A 62 -28.03 13.38 5.40
C GLU A 62 -28.03 11.86 5.11
N ILE A 63 -27.03 11.34 4.42
CA ILE A 63 -26.89 9.91 4.17
C ILE A 63 -26.66 9.15 5.49
N ILE A 64 -25.74 9.62 6.34
CA ILE A 64 -25.48 9.01 7.66
C ILE A 64 -26.76 9.00 8.51
N LYS A 65 -27.53 10.10 8.51
CA LYS A 65 -28.79 10.20 9.23
C LYS A 65 -29.83 9.19 8.73
N ARG A 66 -29.97 9.04 7.41
CA ARG A 66 -30.88 8.03 6.81
C ARG A 66 -30.46 6.61 7.15
N ALA A 67 -29.16 6.34 7.21
CA ALA A 67 -28.62 5.07 7.64
C ALA A 67 -28.73 4.84 9.16
N ARG A 68 -29.31 5.79 9.92
CA ARG A 68 -29.36 5.79 11.40
C ARG A 68 -27.95 5.65 12.02
N GLY A 69 -26.96 6.21 11.33
CA GLY A 69 -25.57 6.15 11.75
C GLY A 69 -25.22 7.21 12.79
N ARG A 70 -24.31 6.88 13.68
CA ARG A 70 -23.65 7.82 14.59
C ARG A 70 -22.32 8.26 13.97
N ARG A 71 -22.18 9.55 13.73
CA ARG A 71 -20.96 10.13 13.11
C ARG A 71 -19.73 9.83 13.96
N GLY A 72 -18.66 9.38 13.32
CA GLY A 72 -17.34 9.19 13.88
C GLY A 72 -16.50 10.48 13.91
N PRO A 73 -15.20 10.37 14.15
CA PRO A 73 -14.27 11.49 14.13
C PRO A 73 -14.21 12.14 12.75
N ARG A 74 -13.79 13.41 12.73
CA ARG A 74 -13.51 14.10 11.46
C ARG A 74 -12.20 13.56 10.90
N LEU A 75 -12.27 12.96 9.72
CA LEU A 75 -11.09 12.46 9.01
C LEU A 75 -10.55 13.54 8.05
N PRO A 76 -9.22 13.52 7.77
CA PRO A 76 -8.64 14.41 6.77
C PRO A 76 -9.24 14.11 5.39
N SER A 77 -9.43 15.16 4.60
CA SER A 77 -9.89 15.04 3.22
C SER A 77 -9.01 15.90 2.33
N LYS A 78 -8.93 15.53 1.06
CA LYS A 78 -8.22 16.26 0.01
C LYS A 78 -9.25 16.69 -1.04
N ALA A 79 -10.04 17.66 -0.66
CA ALA A 79 -11.16 18.15 -1.49
C ALA A 79 -10.69 18.68 -2.84
N GLU A 80 -9.51 19.28 -2.90
CA GLU A 80 -8.84 19.76 -4.11
C GLU A 80 -8.45 18.61 -5.08
N GLU A 81 -8.27 17.39 -4.53
CA GLU A 81 -8.02 16.17 -5.30
C GLU A 81 -9.33 15.40 -5.62
N GLY A 82 -10.49 15.92 -5.23
CA GLY A 82 -11.79 15.26 -5.39
C GLY A 82 -12.00 14.06 -4.46
N TYR A 83 -11.45 14.15 -3.24
CA TYR A 83 -11.37 13.02 -2.31
C TYR A 83 -11.75 13.42 -0.88
N TRP A 84 -12.68 12.66 -0.24
CA TRP A 84 -13.12 12.87 1.15
C TRP A 84 -13.19 11.54 1.88
N LEU A 85 -12.74 11.54 3.12
CA LEU A 85 -12.90 10.43 4.05
C LEU A 85 -13.97 10.75 5.07
N GLU A 86 -14.78 9.78 5.38
CA GLU A 86 -15.81 9.86 6.41
C GLU A 86 -15.89 8.53 7.17
N GLN A 87 -16.12 8.62 8.46
CA GLN A 87 -16.33 7.45 9.31
C GLN A 87 -17.61 7.65 10.12
N PHE A 88 -18.40 6.61 10.24
CA PHE A 88 -19.58 6.57 11.09
C PHE A 88 -19.85 5.15 11.59
N GLU A 89 -20.74 5.00 12.54
CA GLU A 89 -21.09 3.72 13.15
C GLU A 89 -22.58 3.41 12.94
N VAL A 90 -22.89 2.20 12.54
CA VAL A 90 -24.25 1.67 12.43
C VAL A 90 -24.31 0.34 13.19
N ALA A 91 -25.24 0.24 14.15
CA ALA A 91 -25.43 -0.97 14.95
C ALA A 91 -24.14 -1.51 15.61
N GLY A 92 -23.24 -0.62 16.04
CA GLY A 92 -21.97 -0.99 16.66
C GLY A 92 -20.86 -1.35 15.66
N VAL A 93 -21.10 -1.22 14.36
CA VAL A 93 -20.12 -1.51 13.30
C VAL A 93 -19.59 -0.20 12.71
N VAL A 94 -18.29 -0.10 12.61
CA VAL A 94 -17.62 1.05 11.98
C VAL A 94 -17.72 0.92 10.46
N ILE A 95 -18.11 2.02 9.82
CA ILE A 95 -18.21 2.15 8.37
C ILE A 95 -17.24 3.25 7.95
N ASP A 96 -16.22 2.88 7.20
CA ASP A 96 -15.28 3.80 6.57
C ASP A 96 -15.71 4.09 5.14
N VAL A 97 -15.89 5.36 4.83
CA VAL A 97 -16.38 5.78 3.51
C VAL A 97 -15.35 6.66 2.83
N ARG A 98 -14.94 6.21 1.67
CA ARG A 98 -14.15 6.99 0.73
C ARG A 98 -15.08 7.57 -0.33
N HIS A 99 -15.32 8.87 -0.26
CA HIS A 99 -15.99 9.60 -1.34
C HIS A 99 -14.94 10.06 -2.35
N VAL A 100 -15.16 9.80 -3.63
CA VAL A 100 -14.28 10.19 -4.71
C VAL A 100 -15.09 10.67 -5.90
N THR A 101 -14.60 11.67 -6.64
CA THR A 101 -15.27 12.07 -7.89
C THR A 101 -14.96 11.08 -9.01
N VAL A 102 -15.89 10.95 -9.95
CA VAL A 102 -15.69 10.17 -11.18
C VAL A 102 -14.49 10.70 -11.96
N GLU A 103 -14.36 12.03 -12.07
CA GLU A 103 -13.21 12.67 -12.70
C GLU A 103 -11.87 12.20 -12.10
N THR A 104 -11.75 12.17 -10.77
CA THR A 104 -10.55 11.66 -10.10
C THR A 104 -10.33 10.17 -10.37
N THR A 105 -11.39 9.37 -10.33
CA THR A 105 -11.33 7.94 -10.61
C THR A 105 -10.88 7.64 -12.03
N GLU A 106 -11.31 8.42 -13.02
CA GLU A 106 -10.95 8.26 -14.43
C GLU A 106 -9.55 8.84 -14.76
N ARG A 107 -9.09 9.85 -14.03
CA ARG A 107 -7.75 10.41 -14.18
C ARG A 107 -6.65 9.49 -13.68
N ILE A 108 -6.88 8.78 -12.57
CA ILE A 108 -5.87 7.92 -11.94
C ILE A 108 -5.35 6.82 -12.90
N PRO A 109 -6.19 6.08 -13.64
CA PRO A 109 -5.70 5.14 -14.66
C PRO A 109 -4.80 5.79 -15.71
N VAL A 110 -5.14 6.97 -16.19
CA VAL A 110 -4.30 7.70 -17.16
C VAL A 110 -2.91 8.00 -16.58
N ASP A 111 -2.85 8.51 -15.35
CA ASP A 111 -1.57 8.80 -14.70
C ASP A 111 -0.73 7.53 -14.49
N VAL A 112 -1.33 6.47 -13.97
CA VAL A 112 -0.61 5.24 -13.58
C VAL A 112 -0.31 4.35 -14.79
N LEU A 113 -1.27 4.16 -15.68
CA LEU A 113 -1.16 3.18 -16.78
C LEU A 113 -0.50 3.77 -18.03
N GLU A 114 -0.80 5.03 -18.38
CA GLU A 114 -0.28 5.65 -19.58
C GLU A 114 1.02 6.44 -19.33
N ARG A 115 1.13 7.07 -18.15
CA ARG A 115 2.30 7.88 -17.77
C ARG A 115 3.28 7.15 -16.85
N ALA A 116 2.95 5.93 -16.45
CA ALA A 116 3.74 5.11 -15.54
C ALA A 116 4.06 5.82 -14.20
N ASP A 117 3.11 6.58 -13.64
CA ASP A 117 3.27 7.27 -12.37
C ASP A 117 3.35 6.26 -11.21
N PRO A 118 4.50 6.14 -10.51
CA PRO A 118 4.70 5.14 -9.44
C PRO A 118 4.02 5.53 -8.12
N SER A 119 3.24 6.61 -8.08
CA SER A 119 2.54 7.09 -6.87
C SER A 119 1.78 5.98 -6.15
N LEU A 120 2.21 5.65 -4.93
CA LEU A 120 1.61 4.61 -4.11
C LEU A 120 0.13 4.88 -3.80
N ALA A 121 -0.24 6.15 -3.60
CA ALA A 121 -1.62 6.54 -3.34
C ALA A 121 -2.55 6.25 -4.54
N LYS A 122 -2.08 6.53 -5.76
CA LYS A 122 -2.81 6.24 -7.00
C LYS A 122 -2.90 4.74 -7.25
N GLN A 123 -1.82 3.99 -7.04
CA GLN A 123 -1.82 2.54 -7.15
C GLN A 123 -2.75 1.88 -6.13
N GLN A 124 -2.79 2.40 -4.89
CA GLN A 124 -3.73 1.92 -3.86
C GLN A 124 -5.19 2.11 -4.29
N HIS A 125 -5.50 3.19 -5.02
CA HIS A 125 -6.83 3.39 -5.60
C HIS A 125 -7.16 2.31 -6.65
N LEU A 126 -6.23 2.01 -7.57
CA LEU A 126 -6.41 0.94 -8.58
C LEU A 126 -6.53 -0.44 -7.92
N ALA A 127 -5.69 -0.76 -6.94
CA ALA A 127 -5.78 -2.00 -6.18
C ALA A 127 -7.14 -2.14 -5.47
N ALA A 128 -7.64 -1.05 -4.89
CA ALA A 128 -8.95 -1.02 -4.25
C ALA A 128 -10.09 -1.23 -5.27
N LEU A 129 -10.02 -0.61 -6.45
CA LEU A 129 -11.00 -0.83 -7.52
C LEU A 129 -11.01 -2.29 -7.98
N LEU A 130 -9.85 -2.89 -8.22
CA LEU A 130 -9.72 -4.27 -8.70
C LEU A 130 -10.33 -5.30 -7.73
N SER A 131 -10.20 -5.05 -6.43
CA SER A 131 -10.73 -5.94 -5.38
C SER A 131 -12.16 -5.60 -4.95
N ALA A 132 -12.73 -4.51 -5.45
CA ALA A 132 -14.04 -4.03 -5.02
C ALA A 132 -15.19 -4.90 -5.53
N LEU A 133 -16.23 -5.03 -4.70
CA LEU A 133 -17.50 -5.67 -5.06
C LEU A 133 -18.55 -4.57 -5.33
N PRO A 134 -19.30 -4.65 -6.44
CA PRO A 134 -20.32 -3.67 -6.73
C PRO A 134 -21.51 -3.78 -5.76
N LEU A 135 -21.93 -2.65 -5.21
CA LEU A 135 -23.17 -2.53 -4.43
C LEU A 135 -24.25 -1.79 -5.20
N SER A 136 -23.85 -0.91 -6.14
CA SER A 136 -24.77 -0.29 -7.10
C SER A 136 -24.07 -0.05 -8.43
N ASN A 137 -24.80 0.00 -9.52
CA ASN A 137 -24.34 0.25 -10.90
C ASN A 137 -23.10 -0.58 -11.29
N PRO A 138 -23.21 -1.93 -11.32
CA PRO A 138 -22.05 -2.83 -11.50
C PRO A 138 -21.30 -2.61 -12.81
N SER A 139 -21.96 -2.15 -13.88
CA SER A 139 -21.33 -1.93 -15.19
C SER A 139 -20.23 -0.86 -15.13
N VAL A 140 -20.43 0.20 -14.33
CA VAL A 140 -19.43 1.27 -14.15
C VAL A 140 -18.18 0.71 -13.45
N LEU A 141 -18.37 -0.02 -12.35
CA LEU A 141 -17.24 -0.61 -11.63
C LEU A 141 -16.49 -1.63 -12.51
N THR A 142 -17.22 -2.48 -13.24
CA THR A 142 -16.61 -3.45 -14.18
C THR A 142 -15.79 -2.76 -15.26
N HIS A 143 -16.26 -1.62 -15.78
CA HIS A 143 -15.50 -0.83 -16.75
C HIS A 143 -14.15 -0.37 -16.17
N TRP A 144 -14.14 0.24 -15.00
CA TRP A 144 -12.90 0.67 -14.34
C TRP A 144 -11.98 -0.49 -13.94
N GLN A 145 -12.55 -1.61 -13.49
CA GLN A 145 -11.79 -2.83 -13.21
C GLN A 145 -11.09 -3.36 -14.45
N HIS A 146 -11.78 -3.35 -15.59
CA HIS A 146 -11.21 -3.79 -16.87
C HIS A 146 -10.05 -2.87 -17.30
N GLN A 147 -10.17 -1.55 -17.13
CA GLN A 147 -9.09 -0.61 -17.40
C GLN A 147 -7.87 -0.89 -16.51
N ALA A 148 -8.09 -1.13 -15.21
CA ALA A 148 -7.03 -1.39 -14.24
C ALA A 148 -6.43 -2.81 -14.32
N ALA A 149 -7.03 -3.74 -15.08
CA ALA A 149 -6.60 -5.15 -15.09
C ALA A 149 -5.19 -5.38 -15.65
N THR A 150 -4.70 -4.49 -16.51
CA THR A 150 -3.38 -4.61 -17.13
C THR A 150 -2.39 -3.71 -16.44
N TYR A 151 -1.36 -4.30 -15.82
CA TYR A 151 -0.24 -3.55 -15.21
C TYR A 151 0.86 -3.33 -16.27
N PRO A 152 1.17 -2.10 -16.68
CA PRO A 152 2.14 -1.82 -17.73
C PRO A 152 3.58 -2.17 -17.32
N TYR A 153 4.40 -2.54 -18.30
CA TYR A 153 5.83 -2.78 -18.06
C TYR A 153 6.56 -1.50 -17.62
N GLU A 154 6.20 -0.38 -18.19
CA GLU A 154 6.76 0.94 -17.88
C GLU A 154 6.52 1.31 -16.40
N LEU A 155 5.35 0.98 -15.87
CA LEU A 155 5.07 1.15 -14.42
C LEU A 155 5.94 0.23 -13.56
N SER A 156 6.19 -1.02 -14.00
CA SER A 156 7.13 -1.94 -13.33
C SER A 156 8.51 -1.30 -13.22
N VAL A 157 9.03 -0.76 -14.34
CA VAL A 157 10.32 -0.07 -14.38
C VAL A 157 10.35 1.15 -13.47
N ALA A 158 9.28 1.97 -13.49
CA ALA A 158 9.18 3.16 -12.65
C ALA A 158 9.14 2.83 -11.16
N MET A 159 8.34 1.83 -10.77
CA MET A 159 8.27 1.33 -9.38
C MET A 159 9.63 0.84 -8.87
N ILE A 160 10.33 0.04 -9.68
CA ILE A 160 11.63 -0.49 -9.28
C ILE A 160 12.63 0.67 -9.13
N ARG A 161 12.70 1.60 -10.06
CA ARG A 161 13.60 2.75 -9.99
C ARG A 161 13.36 3.63 -8.78
N GLU A 162 12.09 3.85 -8.42
CA GLU A 162 11.70 4.69 -7.28
C GLU A 162 12.13 4.08 -5.95
N HIS A 163 12.09 2.74 -5.83
CA HIS A 163 12.26 2.07 -4.54
C HIS A 163 13.54 1.24 -4.41
N LEU A 164 14.36 1.12 -5.46
CA LEU A 164 15.58 0.32 -5.43
C LEU A 164 16.76 1.00 -4.70
N LEU A 165 16.63 2.27 -4.31
CA LEU A 165 17.68 3.00 -3.60
C LEU A 165 17.58 2.71 -2.10
N PHE A 166 18.47 1.86 -1.60
CA PHE A 166 18.65 1.57 -0.18
C PHE A 166 19.72 2.49 0.43
N HIS A 167 19.61 2.78 1.72
CA HIS A 167 20.69 3.47 2.44
C HIS A 167 21.99 2.64 2.41
N PRO A 168 23.18 3.27 2.50
CA PRO A 168 24.44 2.54 2.55
C PRO A 168 24.46 1.52 3.70
N ALA A 169 24.98 0.33 3.43
CA ALA A 169 25.00 -0.76 4.41
C ALA A 169 25.70 -0.38 5.71
N TRP A 170 26.76 0.44 5.66
CA TRP A 170 27.53 0.89 6.81
C TRP A 170 26.68 1.70 7.82
N GLU A 171 25.60 2.36 7.40
CA GLU A 171 24.74 3.12 8.32
C GLU A 171 24.05 2.20 9.31
N GLN A 172 23.52 1.06 8.85
CA GLN A 172 22.90 0.07 9.73
C GLN A 172 23.92 -0.66 10.59
N GLU A 173 25.10 -0.97 10.05
CA GLU A 173 26.23 -1.53 10.81
C GLU A 173 26.60 -0.58 11.97
N MET A 174 26.74 0.71 11.70
CA MET A 174 27.02 1.74 12.71
C MET A 174 25.94 1.81 13.79
N LEU A 175 24.65 1.76 13.41
CA LEU A 175 23.54 1.79 14.37
C LEU A 175 23.56 0.56 15.28
N ALA A 176 23.86 -0.63 14.72
CA ALA A 176 24.00 -1.87 15.46
C ALA A 176 25.17 -1.81 16.47
N GLU A 177 26.36 -1.37 16.05
CA GLU A 177 27.53 -1.22 16.92
C GLU A 177 27.31 -0.21 18.05
N ARG A 178 26.55 0.87 17.79
CA ARG A 178 26.21 1.88 18.78
C ARG A 178 25.06 1.48 19.69
N SER A 179 24.41 0.36 19.43
CA SER A 179 23.19 -0.07 20.10
C SER A 179 22.03 0.93 20.00
N ASP A 180 21.96 1.69 18.91
CA ASP A 180 20.89 2.64 18.60
C ASP A 180 19.64 1.87 18.04
N LEU A 181 19.09 0.97 18.85
CA LEU A 181 18.11 -0.05 18.43
C LEU A 181 16.82 0.54 17.87
N LEU A 182 16.35 1.68 18.39
CA LEU A 182 15.11 2.30 17.89
C LEU A 182 15.28 2.70 16.41
N VAL A 183 16.35 3.41 16.09
CA VAL A 183 16.63 3.87 14.72
C VAL A 183 16.99 2.70 13.81
N LEU A 184 17.70 1.70 14.35
CA LEU A 184 18.01 0.47 13.62
C LEU A 184 16.74 -0.27 13.19
N TYR A 185 15.78 -0.45 14.08
CA TYR A 185 14.52 -1.14 13.75
C TYR A 185 13.63 -0.32 12.81
N GLU A 186 13.61 1.00 12.92
CA GLU A 186 12.97 1.88 11.95
C GLU A 186 13.59 1.71 10.55
N SER A 187 14.93 1.66 10.48
CA SER A 187 15.67 1.38 9.26
C SER A 187 15.33 0.00 8.67
N PHE A 188 15.21 -1.04 9.49
CA PHE A 188 14.79 -2.37 9.03
C PHE A 188 13.40 -2.34 8.39
N CYS A 189 12.44 -1.71 9.07
CA CYS A 189 11.09 -1.55 8.52
C CYS A 189 11.12 -0.83 7.16
N THR A 190 11.92 0.22 7.05
CA THR A 190 12.05 1.00 5.80
C THR A 190 12.64 0.16 4.68
N VAL A 191 13.72 -0.58 4.94
CA VAL A 191 14.36 -1.44 3.93
C VAL A 191 13.44 -2.58 3.50
N GLU A 192 12.75 -3.23 4.45
CA GLU A 192 11.77 -4.28 4.12
C GLU A 192 10.62 -3.75 3.25
N GLN A 193 10.12 -2.54 3.55
CA GLN A 193 9.10 -1.89 2.72
C GLN A 193 9.62 -1.62 1.30
N HIS A 194 10.84 -1.12 1.15
CA HIS A 194 11.46 -0.88 -0.16
C HIS A 194 11.65 -2.19 -0.93
N ILE A 195 12.15 -3.26 -0.29
CA ILE A 195 12.23 -4.60 -0.90
C ILE A 195 10.84 -5.02 -1.42
N LEU A 196 9.80 -4.91 -0.60
CA LEU A 196 8.43 -5.28 -1.02
C LEU A 196 7.92 -4.46 -2.19
N LEU A 197 8.19 -3.15 -2.23
CA LEU A 197 7.77 -2.27 -3.33
C LEU A 197 8.50 -2.61 -4.63
N VAL A 198 9.80 -2.93 -4.57
CA VAL A 198 10.56 -3.45 -5.72
C VAL A 198 9.97 -4.78 -6.20
N LEU A 199 9.70 -5.71 -5.28
CA LEU A 199 9.10 -7.00 -5.61
C LEU A 199 7.69 -6.85 -6.18
N MET A 200 6.88 -5.89 -5.71
CA MET A 200 5.58 -5.59 -6.33
C MET A 200 5.75 -5.11 -7.77
N GLY A 201 6.74 -4.24 -8.04
CA GLY A 201 7.09 -3.84 -9.39
C GLY A 201 7.48 -5.03 -10.28
N LEU A 202 8.35 -5.93 -9.79
CA LEU A 202 8.77 -7.16 -10.48
C LEU A 202 7.60 -8.10 -10.80
N ASN A 203 6.65 -8.21 -9.90
CA ASN A 203 5.48 -9.10 -10.02
C ASN A 203 4.27 -8.41 -10.66
N ARG A 204 4.39 -7.16 -11.07
CA ARG A 204 3.31 -6.34 -11.65
C ARG A 204 2.05 -6.31 -10.78
N LEU A 205 2.26 -6.06 -9.50
CA LEU A 205 1.20 -5.93 -8.50
C LEU A 205 1.07 -4.46 -8.08
N TYR A 206 -0.15 -3.92 -8.10
CA TYR A 206 -0.39 -2.58 -7.55
C TYR A 206 -0.21 -2.58 -6.04
N TYR A 207 0.36 -1.50 -5.53
CA TYR A 207 0.46 -1.28 -4.10
C TYR A 207 -0.94 -1.18 -3.46
N SER A 208 -1.22 -2.07 -2.53
CA SER A 208 -2.50 -2.12 -1.78
C SER A 208 -2.35 -1.73 -0.30
N GLY A 209 -1.15 -1.28 0.10
CA GLY A 209 -0.73 -1.15 1.50
C GLY A 209 -0.01 -2.40 2.00
N PHE A 210 0.61 -2.30 3.18
CA PHE A 210 1.33 -3.43 3.79
C PHE A 210 0.47 -4.25 4.77
N ARG A 211 -0.82 -3.97 4.85
CA ARG A 211 -1.74 -4.86 5.58
C ARG A 211 -1.85 -6.19 4.83
N TRP A 212 -1.99 -7.29 5.58
CA TRP A 212 -2.09 -8.63 4.99
C TRP A 212 -0.86 -9.03 4.14
N ILE A 213 0.34 -8.70 4.64
CA ILE A 213 1.61 -8.87 3.93
C ILE A 213 1.83 -10.32 3.48
N ASP A 214 1.47 -11.33 4.30
CA ASP A 214 1.58 -12.74 3.93
C ASP A 214 0.72 -13.08 2.71
N ARG A 215 -0.47 -12.45 2.59
CA ARG A 215 -1.35 -12.62 1.42
C ARG A 215 -0.76 -11.94 0.18
N LEU A 216 -0.18 -10.75 0.35
CA LEU A 216 0.49 -10.02 -0.72
C LEU A 216 1.67 -10.83 -1.27
N MET A 217 2.54 -11.32 -0.39
CA MET A 217 3.69 -12.16 -0.78
C MET A 217 3.26 -13.47 -1.43
N GLY A 218 2.12 -14.05 -1.03
CA GLY A 218 1.55 -15.23 -1.65
C GLY A 218 1.10 -15.05 -3.11
N GLN A 219 1.02 -13.83 -3.61
CA GLN A 219 0.73 -13.51 -5.01
C GLN A 219 1.99 -13.29 -5.85
N MET A 220 3.16 -13.22 -5.21
CA MET A 220 4.43 -12.96 -5.88
C MET A 220 5.10 -14.26 -6.31
N HIS A 221 5.61 -14.30 -7.54
CA HIS A 221 6.34 -15.43 -8.11
C HIS A 221 7.85 -15.13 -8.21
N ILE A 222 8.21 -13.86 -8.40
CA ILE A 222 9.59 -13.35 -8.43
C ILE A 222 9.89 -12.77 -7.05
N ILE A 223 10.45 -13.60 -6.17
CA ILE A 223 10.61 -13.30 -4.75
C ILE A 223 11.83 -14.06 -4.19
N PRO A 224 12.60 -13.47 -3.26
CA PRO A 224 13.65 -14.21 -2.54
C PRO A 224 13.08 -15.45 -1.84
N PRO A 225 13.81 -16.58 -1.83
CA PRO A 225 13.35 -17.78 -1.15
C PRO A 225 13.07 -17.50 0.34
N ASN A 226 11.94 -18.00 0.84
CA ASN A 226 11.53 -17.87 2.24
C ASN A 226 11.49 -16.41 2.76
N LEU A 227 11.11 -15.43 1.94
CA LEU A 227 11.14 -14.00 2.32
C LEU A 227 10.38 -13.72 3.62
N ALA A 228 9.13 -14.18 3.76
CA ALA A 228 8.30 -13.90 4.94
C ALA A 228 8.91 -14.41 6.27
N PRO A 229 9.39 -15.66 6.40
CA PRO A 229 10.12 -16.08 7.59
C PRO A 229 11.44 -15.32 7.79
N ARG A 230 12.17 -14.97 6.73
CA ARG A 230 13.43 -14.22 6.82
C ARG A 230 13.23 -12.80 7.34
N PHE A 231 12.18 -12.09 6.93
CA PHE A 231 11.81 -10.79 7.52
C PHE A 231 11.58 -10.90 9.04
N LYS A 232 10.85 -11.92 9.49
CA LYS A 232 10.67 -12.17 10.93
C LYS A 232 11.99 -12.49 11.65
N GLN A 233 12.88 -13.22 10.98
CA GLN A 233 14.20 -13.58 11.52
C GLN A 233 15.12 -12.38 11.68
N VAL A 234 15.10 -11.39 10.80
CA VAL A 234 15.88 -10.13 10.92
C VAL A 234 15.68 -9.51 12.31
N PHE A 235 14.42 -9.28 12.71
CA PHE A 235 14.12 -8.70 14.02
C PHE A 235 14.43 -9.66 15.19
N GLY A 236 14.13 -10.95 15.02
CA GLY A 236 14.40 -11.97 16.04
C GLY A 236 15.89 -12.12 16.34
N ILE A 237 16.74 -12.17 15.33
CA ILE A 237 18.19 -12.23 15.47
C ILE A 237 18.73 -10.91 16.03
N ALA A 238 18.30 -9.76 15.49
CA ALA A 238 18.75 -8.45 15.93
C ALA A 238 18.41 -8.14 17.40
N SER A 239 17.41 -8.79 17.98
CA SER A 239 17.10 -8.67 19.41
C SER A 239 18.17 -9.27 20.33
N ILE A 240 19.02 -10.16 19.79
CA ILE A 240 20.12 -10.84 20.51
C ILE A 240 21.45 -10.32 20.02
N ASP A 241 21.62 -10.25 18.71
CA ASP A 241 22.81 -9.75 17.99
C ASP A 241 22.36 -8.78 16.89
N PRO A 242 22.38 -7.45 17.16
CA PRO A 242 21.95 -6.44 16.21
C PRO A 242 22.70 -6.52 14.87
N LEU A 243 24.00 -6.77 14.90
CA LEU A 243 24.82 -6.83 13.69
C LEU A 243 24.50 -8.05 12.82
N ALA A 244 24.25 -9.20 13.45
CA ALA A 244 23.80 -10.39 12.73
C ALA A 244 22.43 -10.16 12.04
N GLY A 245 21.50 -9.43 12.68
CA GLY A 245 20.23 -9.02 12.06
C GLY A 245 20.44 -8.12 10.84
N VAL A 246 21.37 -7.16 10.93
CA VAL A 246 21.77 -6.29 9.81
C VAL A 246 22.27 -7.14 8.62
N TYR A 247 23.15 -8.09 8.83
CA TYR A 247 23.67 -8.92 7.74
C TYR A 247 22.58 -9.78 7.08
N GLN A 248 21.63 -10.30 7.85
CA GLN A 248 20.49 -11.02 7.27
C GLN A 248 19.65 -10.12 6.35
N LEU A 249 19.43 -8.86 6.73
CA LEU A 249 18.71 -7.91 5.89
C LEU A 249 19.51 -7.53 4.64
N HIS A 250 20.84 -7.34 4.78
CA HIS A 250 21.71 -7.03 3.65
C HIS A 250 21.73 -8.15 2.59
N GLU A 251 21.66 -9.41 3.00
CA GLU A 251 21.50 -10.55 2.07
C GLU A 251 20.22 -10.40 1.24
N LEU A 252 19.08 -10.04 1.88
CA LEU A 252 17.81 -9.83 1.17
C LEU A 252 17.89 -8.66 0.18
N VAL A 253 18.59 -7.58 0.52
CA VAL A 253 18.84 -6.46 -0.39
C VAL A 253 19.67 -6.93 -1.61
N GLN A 254 20.73 -7.71 -1.39
CA GLN A 254 21.56 -8.24 -2.49
C GLN A 254 20.76 -9.18 -3.41
N GLU A 255 19.97 -10.07 -2.85
CA GLU A 255 19.07 -10.94 -3.62
C GLU A 255 18.05 -10.13 -4.43
N THR A 256 17.54 -9.04 -3.86
CA THR A 256 16.60 -8.13 -4.56
C THR A 256 17.27 -7.48 -5.77
N PHE A 257 18.52 -7.02 -5.66
CA PHE A 257 19.27 -6.52 -6.81
C PHE A 257 19.42 -7.59 -7.90
N VAL A 258 19.77 -8.82 -7.52
CA VAL A 258 19.92 -9.94 -8.48
C VAL A 258 18.61 -10.24 -9.20
N LEU A 259 17.48 -10.22 -8.49
CA LEU A 259 16.17 -10.41 -9.12
C LEU A 259 15.84 -9.31 -10.12
N VAL A 260 16.14 -8.05 -9.81
CA VAL A 260 15.94 -6.93 -10.75
C VAL A 260 16.79 -7.10 -11.99
N GLU A 261 18.10 -7.39 -11.83
CA GLU A 261 19.04 -7.61 -12.93
C GLU A 261 18.63 -8.77 -13.84
N THR A 262 18.05 -9.82 -13.25
CA THR A 262 17.61 -11.01 -13.98
C THR A 262 16.32 -10.77 -14.78
N HIS A 263 15.38 -10.00 -14.26
CA HIS A 263 14.04 -9.92 -14.79
C HIS A 263 13.68 -8.60 -15.49
N VAL A 264 14.40 -7.50 -15.21
CA VAL A 264 14.09 -6.17 -15.76
C VAL A 264 15.36 -5.45 -16.27
N ALA A 265 15.80 -5.84 -17.44
CA ALA A 265 17.02 -5.29 -18.07
C ALA A 265 16.99 -3.76 -18.30
N ALA A 266 15.81 -3.13 -18.30
CA ALA A 266 15.66 -1.69 -18.43
C ALA A 266 16.07 -0.90 -17.16
N VAL A 267 16.30 -1.58 -16.03
CA VAL A 267 16.74 -0.96 -14.78
C VAL A 267 18.25 -1.18 -14.60
N ASP A 268 19.01 -0.11 -14.63
CA ASP A 268 20.44 -0.16 -14.29
C ASP A 268 20.64 -0.10 -12.78
N THR A 269 21.09 -1.19 -12.18
CA THR A 269 21.28 -1.33 -10.73
C THR A 269 22.64 -0.85 -10.24
N ARG A 270 23.61 -0.59 -11.14
CA ARG A 270 25.03 -0.35 -10.79
C ARG A 270 25.20 0.80 -9.80
N GLN A 271 24.52 1.91 -10.01
CA GLN A 271 24.62 3.07 -9.13
C GLN A 271 24.01 2.78 -7.74
N ALA A 272 22.80 2.20 -7.69
CA ALA A 272 22.11 1.86 -6.44
C ALA A 272 22.90 0.81 -5.65
N ARG A 273 23.46 -0.20 -6.34
CA ARG A 273 24.30 -1.22 -5.73
C ARG A 273 25.63 -0.63 -5.19
N ALA A 274 26.29 0.23 -5.96
CA ALA A 274 27.51 0.90 -5.53
C ALA A 274 27.27 1.80 -4.30
N TRP A 275 26.14 2.52 -4.28
CA TRP A 275 25.71 3.31 -3.14
C TRP A 275 25.45 2.45 -1.90
N PHE A 276 24.71 1.36 -2.03
CA PHE A 276 24.48 0.41 -0.93
C PHE A 276 25.79 -0.21 -0.40
N GLN A 277 26.76 -0.51 -1.27
CA GLN A 277 28.03 -1.12 -0.93
C GLN A 277 29.09 -0.11 -0.51
N GLU A 278 28.77 1.20 -0.51
CA GLU A 278 29.69 2.21 -0.01
C GLU A 278 30.18 1.87 1.39
N ARG A 279 31.45 2.11 1.64
CA ARG A 279 32.08 1.88 2.94
C ARG A 279 32.64 3.19 3.47
N ARG A 280 32.26 3.55 4.67
CA ARG A 280 32.83 4.69 5.38
C ARG A 280 34.16 4.28 5.99
N LYS A 281 35.23 5.12 5.88
CA LYS A 281 36.47 4.89 6.60
C LYS A 281 36.24 5.07 8.10
N HIS A 282 36.63 4.06 8.88
CA HIS A 282 36.63 4.15 10.34
C HIS A 282 37.94 4.78 10.80
N TRP A 283 37.86 5.76 11.69
CA TRP A 283 39.00 6.43 12.30
C TRP A 283 39.03 6.06 13.77
N GLU A 284 40.01 5.25 14.18
CA GLU A 284 40.22 4.85 15.57
C GLU A 284 41.06 5.88 16.35
N TYR A 285 41.71 6.79 15.63
CA TYR A 285 42.57 7.83 16.21
C TYR A 285 42.61 9.07 15.32
N VAL A 286 43.03 10.19 15.90
CA VAL A 286 43.21 11.45 15.16
C VAL A 286 44.38 11.28 14.18
N PRO A 287 44.19 11.56 12.87
CA PRO A 287 45.28 11.47 11.90
C PRO A 287 46.41 12.46 12.23
N ASP A 288 47.66 12.02 12.22
CA ASP A 288 48.84 12.83 12.53
C ASP A 288 48.96 14.16 11.76
N ARG A 289 48.29 14.25 10.61
CA ARG A 289 48.28 15.46 9.77
C ARG A 289 47.29 16.54 10.23
N LEU A 290 46.48 16.28 11.27
CA LEU A 290 45.53 17.24 11.86
C LEU A 290 46.04 17.80 13.18
N LEU A 291 47.18 17.29 13.70
CA LEU A 291 47.92 17.82 14.85
C LEU A 291 49.14 18.62 14.34
#